data_c67311610097b654b289a992b4745059
#
_entry.id   c67311610097b654b289a992b4745059
#
_cell.length_a   1.000
_cell.length_b   1.000
_cell.length_c   1.000
_cell.angle_alpha   90.00
_cell.angle_beta   90.00
_cell.angle_gamma   90.00
#
_symmetry.space_group_name_H-M   'P 1'
#
loop_
_entity.id
_entity.type
_entity.pdbx_description
1 polymer ?
#
loop_
_entity_poly.entity_id
_entity_poly.type
_entity_poly.pdbx_seq_one_letter_code
_entity_poly.pdbx_strand_id
1 'polypeptide(L)'
;MQVVRGKMNLQMLEKIEAWRKIKQTTKKGELFERFALAYLNKSPVYQFSKIWRWRDWPKREGLSDTGIDAVAEERDTGKLWAIQIKFHEEPLRAEDIATFLALSGRKEFSYRLIVTSSSLGPKADELVRKQEKRVSV
;
A
#
# COMPACT_ATOMS: atom_id res chain seq x y z
N MET A 1 -11.55 8.23 -4.66
CA MET A 1 -10.46 7.51 -3.96
C MET A 1 -11.06 6.39 -3.14
N GLN A 2 -10.48 5.24 -3.23
CA GLN A 2 -10.94 4.09 -2.48
C GLN A 2 -10.08 3.90 -1.24
N VAL A 3 -10.71 3.83 -0.07
CA VAL A 3 -10.02 3.64 1.20
C VAL A 3 -10.03 2.16 1.54
N VAL A 4 -8.86 1.51 1.52
CA VAL A 4 -8.76 0.08 1.77
C VAL A 4 -9.29 -0.32 3.14
N ARG A 5 -8.96 0.44 4.18
CA ARG A 5 -9.42 0.14 5.55
C ARG A 5 -10.95 0.13 5.66
N GLY A 6 -11.65 0.94 4.86
CA GLY A 6 -13.11 0.96 4.83
C GLY A 6 -13.74 -0.26 4.20
N LYS A 7 -12.93 -1.10 3.56
CA LYS A 7 -13.34 -2.36 2.95
C LYS A 7 -13.06 -3.57 3.83
N MET A 8 -12.39 -3.38 4.97
CA MET A 8 -12.05 -4.48 5.85
C MET A 8 -13.29 -5.05 6.54
N ASN A 9 -13.38 -6.37 6.56
CA ASN A 9 -14.42 -7.06 7.28
C ASN A 9 -13.97 -7.36 8.73
N LEU A 10 -14.86 -7.88 9.55
CA LEU A 10 -14.59 -8.18 10.96
C LEU A 10 -13.41 -9.15 11.13
N GLN A 11 -13.32 -10.16 10.26
CA GLN A 11 -12.23 -11.15 10.32
C GLN A 11 -10.86 -10.49 10.12
N MET A 12 -10.77 -9.54 9.22
CA MET A 12 -9.55 -8.79 8.99
C MET A 12 -9.18 -7.93 10.20
N LEU A 13 -10.18 -7.26 10.79
CA LEU A 13 -9.97 -6.45 11.98
C LEU A 13 -9.46 -7.29 13.15
N GLU A 14 -10.01 -8.49 13.32
CA GLU A 14 -9.57 -9.43 14.36
C GLU A 14 -8.11 -9.83 14.17
N LYS A 15 -7.70 -10.09 12.94
CA LYS A 15 -6.30 -10.43 12.62
C LYS A 15 -5.37 -9.25 12.91
N ILE A 16 -5.77 -8.05 12.55
CA ILE A 16 -4.98 -6.84 12.83
C ILE A 16 -4.80 -6.67 14.33
N GLU A 17 -5.86 -6.84 15.10
CA GLU A 17 -5.80 -6.76 16.56
C GLU A 17 -4.87 -7.82 17.15
N ALA A 18 -4.91 -9.05 16.63
CA ALA A 18 -4.02 -10.11 17.06
C ALA A 18 -2.55 -9.75 16.79
N TRP A 19 -2.27 -9.15 15.65
CA TRP A 19 -0.91 -8.73 15.29
C TRP A 19 -0.41 -7.59 16.15
N ARG A 20 -1.29 -6.69 16.60
CA ARG A 20 -0.90 -5.61 17.50
C ARG A 20 -0.33 -6.12 18.82
N LYS A 21 -0.67 -7.33 19.21
CA LYS A 21 -0.16 -7.97 20.43
C LYS A 21 1.24 -8.52 20.28
N ILE A 22 1.74 -8.65 19.03
CA ILE A 22 3.10 -9.14 18.76
C ILE A 22 4.07 -7.99 19.08
N LYS A 23 5.07 -8.26 19.91
CA LYS A 23 5.98 -7.22 20.39
C LYS A 23 7.04 -6.79 19.39
N GLN A 24 7.43 -7.65 18.46
CA GLN A 24 8.50 -7.34 17.51
C GLN A 24 7.96 -6.56 16.31
N THR A 25 8.31 -5.29 16.22
CA THR A 25 7.83 -4.37 15.18
C THR A 25 8.13 -4.84 13.76
N THR A 26 9.36 -5.32 13.51
CA THR A 26 9.75 -5.81 12.19
C THR A 26 8.88 -6.98 11.75
N LYS A 27 8.64 -7.92 12.67
CA LYS A 27 7.81 -9.09 12.37
C LYS A 27 6.36 -8.70 12.12
N LYS A 28 5.83 -7.72 12.85
CA LYS A 28 4.49 -7.19 12.60
C LYS A 28 4.37 -6.62 11.19
N GLY A 29 5.36 -5.84 10.79
CA GLY A 29 5.37 -5.25 9.46
C GLY A 29 5.39 -6.31 8.35
N GLU A 30 6.21 -7.33 8.49
CA GLU A 30 6.29 -8.43 7.52
C GLU A 30 4.99 -9.21 7.43
N LEU A 31 4.37 -9.50 8.57
CA LEU A 31 3.10 -10.22 8.60
C LEU A 31 1.98 -9.39 7.96
N PHE A 32 1.94 -8.11 8.26
CA PHE A 32 0.95 -7.23 7.67
C PHE A 32 1.13 -7.11 6.16
N GLU A 33 2.36 -7.02 5.69
CA GLU A 33 2.66 -6.97 4.26
C GLU A 33 2.18 -8.23 3.55
N ARG A 34 2.47 -9.40 4.11
CA ARG A 34 2.00 -10.68 3.55
C ARG A 34 0.47 -10.72 3.48
N PHE A 35 -0.17 -10.30 4.54
CA PHE A 35 -1.63 -10.28 4.60
C PHE A 35 -2.21 -9.33 3.56
N ALA A 36 -1.66 -8.12 3.47
CA ALA A 36 -2.12 -7.12 2.52
C ALA A 36 -2.00 -7.61 1.08
N LEU A 37 -0.87 -8.22 0.74
CA LEU A 37 -0.65 -8.78 -0.61
C LEU A 37 -1.64 -9.91 -0.91
N ALA A 38 -1.89 -10.80 0.05
CA ALA A 38 -2.87 -11.87 -0.11
C ALA A 38 -4.28 -11.32 -0.29
N TYR A 39 -4.64 -10.30 0.48
CA TYR A 39 -5.93 -9.63 0.35
C TYR A 39 -6.11 -9.02 -1.04
N LEU A 40 -5.13 -8.27 -1.51
CA LEU A 40 -5.19 -7.62 -2.81
C LEU A 40 -5.26 -8.64 -3.95
N ASN A 41 -4.55 -9.75 -3.81
CA ASN A 41 -4.56 -10.81 -4.80
C ASN A 41 -5.92 -11.49 -4.95
N LYS A 42 -6.69 -11.56 -3.87
CA LYS A 42 -8.00 -12.22 -3.85
C LYS A 42 -9.18 -11.27 -3.91
N SER A 43 -8.95 -9.96 -3.82
CA SER A 43 -10.02 -8.99 -3.74
C SER A 43 -10.79 -8.89 -5.06
N PRO A 44 -12.13 -8.94 -5.03
CA PRO A 44 -12.92 -8.68 -6.22
C PRO A 44 -12.93 -7.20 -6.61
N VAL A 45 -12.53 -6.31 -5.71
CA VAL A 45 -12.47 -4.87 -5.94
C VAL A 45 -11.22 -4.51 -6.75
N TYR A 46 -10.09 -5.11 -6.40
CA TYR A 46 -8.82 -4.89 -7.09
C TYR A 46 -8.55 -6.09 -7.99
N GLN A 47 -8.83 -5.94 -9.29
CA GLN A 47 -8.69 -7.04 -10.24
C GLN A 47 -7.28 -7.06 -10.82
N PHE A 48 -6.35 -7.51 -10.00
CA PHE A 48 -4.95 -7.62 -10.40
C PHE A 48 -4.66 -9.00 -10.99
N SER A 49 -4.01 -9.00 -12.16
CA SER A 49 -3.53 -10.25 -12.77
C SER A 49 -2.22 -10.70 -12.13
N LYS A 50 -1.40 -9.75 -11.70
CA LYS A 50 -0.09 -9.99 -11.11
C LYS A 50 0.17 -8.96 -10.03
N ILE A 51 0.86 -9.41 -8.96
CA ILE A 51 1.39 -8.53 -7.92
C ILE A 51 2.82 -8.96 -7.64
N TRP A 52 3.75 -8.01 -7.71
CA TRP A 52 5.15 -8.23 -7.38
C TRP A 52 5.53 -7.42 -6.16
N ARG A 53 6.36 -7.99 -5.30
CA ARG A 53 7.10 -7.14 -4.35
C ARG A 53 8.06 -6.29 -5.16
N TRP A 54 8.40 -5.12 -4.66
CA TRP A 54 9.29 -4.22 -5.39
C TRP A 54 10.56 -4.92 -5.88
N ARG A 55 11.22 -5.69 -5.00
CA ARG A 55 12.46 -6.41 -5.33
C ARG A 55 12.30 -7.42 -6.47
N ASP A 56 11.11 -7.90 -6.69
CA ASP A 56 10.81 -8.92 -7.71
C ASP A 56 10.24 -8.34 -8.98
N TRP A 57 9.92 -7.05 -8.99
CA TRP A 57 9.35 -6.40 -10.17
C TRP A 57 10.41 -6.26 -11.26
N PRO A 58 10.18 -6.85 -12.46
CA PRO A 58 11.21 -6.89 -13.51
C PRO A 58 11.68 -5.53 -13.99
N LYS A 59 10.80 -4.53 -13.96
CA LYS A 59 11.10 -3.20 -14.50
C LYS A 59 11.67 -2.22 -13.47
N ARG A 60 12.03 -2.69 -12.29
CA ARG A 60 12.64 -1.81 -11.29
C ARG A 60 14.05 -1.33 -11.66
N GLU A 61 14.66 -1.96 -12.66
CA GLU A 61 15.97 -1.57 -13.21
C GLU A 61 17.08 -1.51 -12.16
N GLY A 62 17.05 -2.44 -11.21
CA GLY A 62 18.06 -2.50 -10.15
C GLY A 62 17.93 -1.44 -9.09
N LEU A 63 16.89 -0.62 -9.12
CA LEU A 63 16.64 0.39 -8.09
C LEU A 63 16.34 -0.28 -6.75
N SER A 64 16.91 0.26 -5.68
CA SER A 64 16.67 -0.23 -4.33
C SER A 64 15.26 0.12 -3.86
N ASP A 65 14.88 -0.41 -2.69
CA ASP A 65 13.61 -0.08 -2.06
C ASP A 65 13.51 1.44 -1.84
N THR A 66 12.47 2.01 -2.39
CA THR A 66 12.27 3.46 -2.46
C THR A 66 10.95 3.89 -1.84
N GLY A 67 10.41 3.07 -0.93
CA GLY A 67 9.11 3.32 -0.33
C GLY A 67 7.95 2.73 -1.11
N ILE A 68 8.20 2.14 -2.28
CA ILE A 68 7.22 1.34 -2.99
C ILE A 68 7.41 -0.11 -2.58
N ASP A 69 6.42 -0.69 -1.93
CA ASP A 69 6.52 -2.06 -1.40
C ASP A 69 6.12 -3.11 -2.43
N ALA A 70 5.20 -2.76 -3.32
CA ALA A 70 4.71 -3.68 -4.34
C ALA A 70 4.25 -2.94 -5.58
N VAL A 71 4.20 -3.68 -6.69
CA VAL A 71 3.64 -3.22 -7.96
C VAL A 71 2.61 -4.24 -8.42
N ALA A 72 1.46 -3.78 -8.85
CA ALA A 72 0.40 -4.65 -9.36
C ALA A 72 0.02 -4.26 -10.79
N GLU A 73 -0.39 -5.25 -11.56
CA GLU A 73 -0.87 -5.04 -12.91
C GLU A 73 -2.36 -5.35 -12.99
N GLU A 74 -3.15 -4.39 -13.48
CA GLU A 74 -4.58 -4.59 -13.69
C GLU A 74 -4.84 -5.62 -14.78
N ARG A 75 -5.80 -6.50 -14.52
CA ARG A 75 -6.10 -7.63 -15.40
C ARG A 75 -6.50 -7.20 -16.82
N ASP A 76 -7.42 -6.27 -16.94
CA ASP A 76 -8.02 -5.95 -18.23
C ASP A 76 -7.29 -4.85 -19.00
N THR A 77 -6.54 -4.02 -18.33
CA THR A 77 -5.92 -2.84 -18.92
C THR A 77 -4.39 -2.92 -19.01
N GLY A 78 -3.77 -3.77 -18.20
CA GLY A 78 -2.32 -3.82 -18.06
C GLY A 78 -1.73 -2.61 -17.32
N LYS A 79 -2.56 -1.71 -16.81
CA LYS A 79 -2.09 -0.53 -16.08
C LYS A 79 -1.44 -0.92 -14.77
N LEU A 80 -0.40 -0.20 -14.40
CA LEU A 80 0.38 -0.50 -13.20
C LEU A 80 -0.04 0.35 -12.02
N TRP A 81 -0.06 -0.30 -10.87
CA TRP A 81 -0.33 0.32 -9.57
C TRP A 81 0.94 0.28 -8.73
N ALA A 82 1.31 1.41 -8.15
CA ALA A 82 2.35 1.44 -7.12
C ALA A 82 1.67 1.34 -5.76
N ILE A 83 2.19 0.48 -4.89
CA ILE A 83 1.55 0.16 -3.61
C ILE A 83 2.53 0.35 -2.48
N GLN A 84 2.11 1.09 -1.45
CA GLN A 84 2.79 1.16 -0.17
C GLN A 84 1.97 0.45 0.89
N ILE A 85 2.63 -0.33 1.74
CA ILE A 85 1.99 -1.10 2.79
C ILE A 85 2.61 -0.69 4.12
N LYS A 86 1.79 -0.14 5.02
CA LYS A 86 2.27 0.39 6.31
C LYS A 86 1.44 -0.16 7.46
N PHE A 87 2.06 -0.99 8.31
CA PHE A 87 1.50 -1.34 9.60
C PHE A 87 1.92 -0.28 10.62
N HIS A 88 0.96 0.49 11.10
CA HIS A 88 1.24 1.63 11.95
C HIS A 88 0.11 1.79 12.98
N GLU A 89 0.44 2.06 14.23
CA GLU A 89 -0.56 2.22 15.28
C GLU A 89 -1.13 3.64 15.29
N GLU A 90 -0.26 4.62 15.14
CA GLU A 90 -0.66 6.02 15.09
C GLU A 90 -1.05 6.43 13.66
N PRO A 91 -1.80 7.51 13.47
CA PRO A 91 -2.06 8.03 12.14
C PRO A 91 -0.75 8.34 11.39
N LEU A 92 -0.72 8.05 10.10
CA LEU A 92 0.46 8.30 9.26
C LEU A 92 0.72 9.78 9.14
N ARG A 93 1.99 10.18 9.25
CA ARG A 93 2.42 11.55 9.07
C ARG A 93 2.89 11.77 7.63
N ALA A 94 3.01 13.01 7.22
CA ALA A 94 3.49 13.36 5.89
C ALA A 94 4.84 12.70 5.58
N GLU A 95 5.75 12.69 6.54
CA GLU A 95 7.09 12.08 6.38
C GLU A 95 7.02 10.56 6.16
N ASP A 96 5.98 9.89 6.68
CA ASP A 96 5.83 8.44 6.52
C ASP A 96 5.51 8.02 5.09
N ILE A 97 4.94 8.91 4.30
CA ILE A 97 4.49 8.61 2.93
C ILE A 97 5.20 9.44 1.86
N ALA A 98 6.07 10.37 2.25
CA ALA A 98 6.70 11.32 1.31
C ALA A 98 7.50 10.62 0.21
N THR A 99 8.34 9.66 0.55
CA THR A 99 9.16 8.94 -0.43
C THR A 99 8.29 8.16 -1.41
N PHE A 100 7.25 7.51 -0.91
CA PHE A 100 6.30 6.81 -1.76
C PHE A 100 5.65 7.77 -2.77
N LEU A 101 5.17 8.91 -2.29
CA LEU A 101 4.52 9.88 -3.17
C LEU A 101 5.47 10.41 -4.24
N ALA A 102 6.73 10.68 -3.86
CA ALA A 102 7.73 11.17 -4.80
C ALA A 102 8.01 10.16 -5.91
N LEU A 103 8.16 8.89 -5.58
CA LEU A 103 8.57 7.86 -6.53
C LEU A 103 7.41 7.24 -7.29
N SER A 104 6.26 7.13 -6.65
CA SER A 104 5.08 6.57 -7.30
C SER A 104 4.38 7.55 -8.25
N GLY A 105 4.84 8.80 -8.29
CA GLY A 105 4.37 9.79 -9.25
C GLY A 105 4.88 9.60 -10.66
N ARG A 106 5.80 8.64 -10.88
CA ARG A 106 6.38 8.36 -12.19
C ARG A 106 5.28 7.96 -13.18
N LYS A 107 5.54 8.24 -14.46
CA LYS A 107 4.54 8.04 -15.53
C LYS A 107 4.12 6.59 -15.76
N GLU A 108 4.98 5.63 -15.43
CA GLU A 108 4.65 4.22 -15.60
C GLU A 108 3.56 3.73 -14.66
N PHE A 109 3.33 4.42 -13.54
CA PHE A 109 2.27 4.06 -12.61
C PHE A 109 1.00 4.88 -12.90
N SER A 110 -0.05 4.20 -13.31
CA SER A 110 -1.34 4.83 -13.56
C SER A 110 -2.11 5.10 -12.28
N TYR A 111 -1.93 4.26 -11.28
CA TYR A 111 -2.63 4.35 -10.00
C TYR A 111 -1.68 4.14 -8.83
N ARG A 112 -2.06 4.68 -7.69
CA ARG A 112 -1.29 4.57 -6.45
C ARG A 112 -2.19 4.16 -5.31
N LEU A 113 -1.72 3.28 -4.45
CA LEU A 113 -2.51 2.75 -3.34
C LEU A 113 -1.66 2.71 -2.07
N ILE A 114 -2.21 3.21 -0.98
CA ILE A 114 -1.64 3.06 0.35
C ILE A 114 -2.54 2.12 1.14
N VAL A 115 -1.98 1.01 1.59
CA VAL A 115 -2.66 0.05 2.46
C VAL A 115 -2.08 0.24 3.86
N THR A 116 -2.93 0.60 4.80
CA THR A 116 -2.48 0.86 6.17
C THR A 116 -3.45 0.29 7.19
N SER A 117 -2.91 -0.09 8.35
CA SER A 117 -3.69 -0.54 9.49
C SER A 117 -4.24 0.63 10.32
N SER A 118 -3.81 1.85 10.02
CA SER A 118 -4.24 3.06 10.73
C SER A 118 -4.97 4.02 9.78
N SER A 119 -4.70 5.30 9.89
CA SER A 119 -5.32 6.32 9.04
C SER A 119 -4.26 7.33 8.63
N LEU A 120 -4.63 8.25 7.74
CA LEU A 120 -3.78 9.40 7.45
C LEU A 120 -4.01 10.48 8.49
N GLY A 121 -2.93 11.03 9.03
CA GLY A 121 -3.02 12.24 9.84
C GLY A 121 -3.35 13.45 8.95
N PRO A 122 -3.64 14.62 9.54
CA PRO A 122 -4.09 15.79 8.77
C PRO A 122 -3.12 16.24 7.69
N LYS A 123 -1.84 16.25 7.98
CA LYS A 123 -0.82 16.69 7.02
C LYS A 123 -0.58 15.66 5.91
N ALA A 124 -0.62 14.38 6.25
CA ALA A 124 -0.51 13.31 5.26
C ALA A 124 -1.73 13.33 4.32
N ASP A 125 -2.91 13.51 4.87
CA ASP A 125 -4.14 13.60 4.10
C ASP A 125 -4.10 14.79 3.14
N GLU A 126 -3.65 15.95 3.61
CA GLU A 126 -3.48 17.13 2.78
C GLU A 126 -2.50 16.87 1.63
N LEU A 127 -1.38 16.23 1.93
CA LEU A 127 -0.36 15.92 0.93
C LEU A 127 -0.91 14.97 -0.15
N VAL A 128 -1.69 13.98 0.24
CA VAL A 128 -2.34 13.06 -0.70
C VAL A 128 -3.35 13.79 -1.59
N ARG A 129 -4.15 14.66 -1.00
CA ARG A 129 -5.18 15.42 -1.75
C ARG A 129 -4.59 16.37 -2.78
N LYS A 130 -3.38 16.88 -2.52
CA LYS A 130 -2.69 17.80 -3.42
C LYS A 130 -1.97 17.13 -4.58
N GLN A 131 -1.93 15.81 -4.62
CA GLN A 131 -1.28 15.10 -5.71
C GLN A 131 -2.09 15.22 -6.99
N GLU A 132 -1.43 15.58 -8.10
CA GLU A 132 -2.07 15.62 -9.41
C GLU A 132 -2.54 14.23 -9.81
N LYS A 133 -1.68 13.23 -9.62
CA LYS A 133 -2.05 11.83 -9.81
C LYS A 133 -2.66 11.32 -8.50
N ARG A 134 -3.90 10.87 -8.59
CA ARG A 134 -4.68 10.43 -7.42
C ARG A 134 -4.01 9.27 -6.67
N VAL A 135 -4.15 9.27 -5.35
CA VAL A 135 -3.69 8.21 -4.46
C VAL A 135 -4.88 7.65 -3.71
N SER A 136 -5.10 6.35 -3.80
CA SER A 136 -6.11 5.65 -3.00
C SER A 136 -5.48 5.20 -1.68
N VAL A 137 -6.26 5.19 -0.63
CA VAL A 137 -5.76 4.81 0.70
C VAL A 137 -6.62 3.74 1.32
#